data_8b39ddb20da4e16dc044e7ed1991160b
#
_entry.id   8b39ddb20da4e16dc044e7ed1991160b
#
_cell.length_a   1.000
_cell.length_b   1.000
_cell.length_c   1.000
_cell.angle_alpha   90.00
_cell.angle_beta   90.00
_cell.angle_gamma   90.00
#
_symmetry.space_group_name_H-M   'P 1'
#
loop_
_entity.id
_entity.type
_entity.pdbx_description
1 polymer ?
#
loop_
_entity_poly.entity_id
_entity_poly.type
_entity_poly.pdbx_seq_one_letter_code
_entity_poly.pdbx_strand_id
1 'polypeptide(L)'
;MRLYKRFLKGGVPEYLARYYWWAYLWEKSIWFFDHQPVINAILFGQYDRLLEKTLAHAEEKPGAKLLQLTCVYGKLTPSLLRHTSNEVHLCDVAAGQLNLARSKTLDVSDRCRLARMNAESLGYANDAFDQVILFFLFHELPPDARQHVYDEIARVVKAGGSVLITEY
;
A
#
# COMPACT_ATOMS: atom_id res chain seq x y z
N MET A 1 14.21 13.58 24.67
CA MET A 1 14.13 13.63 23.19
C MET A 1 13.00 12.71 22.75
N ARG A 2 11.99 13.19 22.01
CA ARG A 2 10.83 12.35 21.66
C ARG A 2 11.26 11.27 20.66
N LEU A 3 11.00 10.01 20.97
CA LEU A 3 11.50 8.82 20.25
C LEU A 3 11.12 8.82 18.77
N TYR A 4 9.94 9.35 18.43
CA TYR A 4 9.41 9.38 17.07
C TYR A 4 10.23 10.26 16.11
N LYS A 5 10.97 11.27 16.62
CA LYS A 5 11.75 12.18 15.77
C LYS A 5 12.82 11.48 14.92
N ARG A 6 13.29 10.32 15.36
CA ARG A 6 14.24 9.51 14.58
C ARG A 6 13.63 8.91 13.31
N PHE A 7 12.30 8.82 13.24
CA PHE A 7 11.57 8.28 12.10
C PHE A 7 11.15 9.33 11.07
N LEU A 8 11.30 10.62 11.35
CA LEU A 8 10.95 11.72 10.42
C LEU A 8 11.85 11.82 9.18
N LYS A 9 12.80 10.91 9.01
CA LYS A 9 13.73 10.92 7.87
C LYS A 9 13.07 10.36 6.61
N GLY A 10 13.42 10.94 5.45
CA GLY A 10 13.05 10.39 4.13
C GLY A 10 11.58 10.61 3.75
N GLY A 11 11.00 11.75 4.14
CA GLY A 11 9.65 12.12 3.72
C GLY A 11 8.51 11.49 4.51
N VAL A 12 8.82 10.81 5.63
CA VAL A 12 7.79 10.22 6.52
C VAL A 12 6.95 11.34 7.14
N PRO A 13 5.62 11.34 6.97
CA PRO A 13 4.73 12.34 7.57
C PRO A 13 4.81 12.33 9.11
N GLU A 14 4.64 13.52 9.71
CA GLU A 14 4.76 13.64 11.17
C GLU A 14 3.69 12.80 11.90
N TYR A 15 2.47 12.74 11.40
CA TYR A 15 1.41 11.93 12.02
C TYR A 15 1.79 10.44 12.06
N LEU A 16 2.37 9.91 10.97
CA LEU A 16 2.80 8.52 10.90
C LEU A 16 3.93 8.25 11.90
N ALA A 17 4.95 9.12 11.92
CA ALA A 17 6.05 9.00 12.86
C ALA A 17 5.63 9.20 14.33
N ARG A 18 4.59 10.02 14.60
CA ARG A 18 4.15 10.36 15.95
C ARG A 18 3.21 9.32 16.55
N TYR A 19 2.26 8.81 15.75
CA TYR A 19 1.17 7.96 16.24
C TYR A 19 1.35 6.49 15.88
N TYR A 20 2.00 6.19 14.73
CA TYR A 20 2.06 4.86 14.14
C TYR A 20 3.48 4.30 13.96
N TRP A 21 4.52 4.98 14.50
CA TRP A 21 5.90 4.51 14.37
C TRP A 21 6.10 3.07 14.85
N TRP A 22 5.41 2.72 15.91
CA TRP A 22 5.48 1.39 16.53
C TRP A 22 4.85 0.30 15.65
N ALA A 23 3.92 0.63 14.78
CA ALA A 23 3.31 -0.31 13.85
C ALA A 23 4.07 -0.37 12.52
N TYR A 24 4.34 0.76 11.87
CA TYR A 24 4.78 0.80 10.47
C TYR A 24 6.24 1.15 10.24
N LEU A 25 6.96 1.71 11.22
CA LEU A 25 8.32 2.22 11.03
C LEU A 25 9.38 1.44 11.82
N TRP A 26 8.98 0.63 12.77
CA TRP A 26 9.89 -0.18 13.57
C TRP A 26 9.95 -1.61 13.04
N GLU A 27 11.15 -2.05 12.61
CA GLU A 27 11.34 -3.35 11.94
C GLU A 27 10.79 -4.55 12.71
N LYS A 28 10.95 -4.56 14.05
CA LYS A 28 10.43 -5.66 14.89
C LYS A 28 8.91 -5.74 14.88
N SER A 29 8.23 -4.59 14.83
CA SER A 29 6.78 -4.56 14.75
C SER A 29 6.30 -4.93 13.36
N ILE A 30 6.99 -4.48 12.32
CA ILE A 30 6.69 -4.87 10.93
C ILE A 30 6.69 -6.40 10.83
N TRP A 31 7.74 -7.05 11.36
CA TRP A 31 7.80 -8.50 11.41
C TRP A 31 6.64 -9.12 12.21
N PHE A 32 6.31 -8.57 13.38
CA PHE A 32 5.26 -9.10 14.25
C PHE A 32 3.87 -8.97 13.60
N PHE A 33 3.52 -7.79 13.11
CA PHE A 33 2.20 -7.51 12.51
C PHE A 33 2.00 -8.20 11.16
N ASP A 34 3.07 -8.63 10.49
CA ASP A 34 2.96 -9.38 9.23
C ASP A 34 2.59 -10.87 9.41
N HIS A 35 2.48 -11.36 10.64
CA HIS A 35 2.07 -12.73 10.88
C HIS A 35 0.56 -12.91 10.69
N GLN A 36 0.19 -13.87 9.85
CA GLN A 36 -1.21 -14.13 9.49
C GLN A 36 -2.16 -14.29 10.70
N PRO A 37 -1.78 -14.99 11.79
CA PRO A 37 -2.63 -15.05 12.97
C PRO A 37 -2.89 -13.68 13.62
N VAL A 38 -1.90 -12.78 13.61
CA VAL A 38 -2.02 -11.42 14.16
C VAL A 38 -2.98 -10.61 13.29
N ILE A 39 -2.80 -10.65 11.97
CA ILE A 39 -3.69 -9.96 11.01
C ILE A 39 -5.12 -10.46 11.15
N ASN A 40 -5.31 -11.77 11.22
CA ASN A 40 -6.63 -12.38 11.39
C ASN A 40 -7.29 -12.00 12.72
N ALA A 41 -6.51 -11.90 13.79
CA ALA A 41 -7.04 -11.44 15.08
C ALA A 41 -7.53 -9.98 15.01
N ILE A 42 -6.76 -9.09 14.37
CA ILE A 42 -7.12 -7.66 14.19
C ILE A 42 -8.38 -7.53 13.33
N LEU A 43 -8.50 -8.33 12.27
CA LEU A 43 -9.62 -8.26 11.31
C LEU A 43 -10.73 -9.29 11.58
N PHE A 44 -10.79 -9.84 12.78
CA PHE A 44 -11.83 -10.81 13.19
C PHE A 44 -12.00 -11.97 12.18
N GLY A 45 -10.90 -12.46 11.59
CA GLY A 45 -10.90 -13.52 10.60
C GLY A 45 -11.37 -13.12 9.19
N GLN A 46 -11.61 -11.84 8.93
CA GLN A 46 -12.14 -11.39 7.63
C GLN A 46 -11.05 -11.12 6.58
N TYR A 47 -9.76 -11.24 6.93
CA TYR A 47 -8.66 -10.87 6.03
C TYR A 47 -8.75 -11.58 4.67
N ASP A 48 -8.83 -12.89 4.64
CA ASP A 48 -8.80 -13.66 3.39
C ASP A 48 -10.03 -13.35 2.52
N ARG A 49 -11.21 -13.14 3.12
CA ARG A 49 -12.43 -12.72 2.41
C ARG A 49 -12.29 -11.34 1.76
N LEU A 50 -11.68 -10.39 2.48
CA LEU A 50 -11.44 -9.03 1.96
C LEU A 50 -10.39 -9.05 0.84
N LEU A 51 -9.33 -9.86 1.02
CA LEU A 51 -8.31 -10.10 0.00
C LEU A 51 -8.92 -10.69 -1.28
N GLU A 52 -9.71 -11.77 -1.18
CA GLU A 52 -10.38 -12.40 -2.32
C GLU A 52 -11.28 -11.41 -3.08
N LYS A 53 -12.08 -10.61 -2.35
CA LYS A 53 -12.91 -9.58 -2.96
C LYS A 53 -12.09 -8.50 -3.66
N THR A 54 -10.97 -8.09 -3.08
CA THR A 54 -10.06 -7.12 -3.70
C THR A 54 -9.48 -7.68 -5.00
N LEU A 55 -9.00 -8.92 -4.98
CA LEU A 55 -8.45 -9.57 -6.16
C LEU A 55 -9.51 -9.76 -7.27
N ALA A 56 -10.74 -10.13 -6.91
CA ALA A 56 -11.83 -10.31 -7.88
C ALA A 56 -12.22 -9.02 -8.63
N HIS A 57 -11.79 -7.85 -8.14
CA HIS A 57 -12.03 -6.55 -8.80
C HIS A 57 -10.72 -5.91 -9.32
N ALA A 58 -9.59 -6.62 -9.23
CA ALA A 58 -8.34 -6.15 -9.80
C ALA A 58 -8.41 -6.17 -11.33
N GLU A 59 -7.84 -5.14 -11.98
CA GLU A 59 -7.86 -5.02 -13.45
C GLU A 59 -7.00 -6.09 -14.11
N GLU A 60 -7.62 -6.92 -14.91
CA GLU A 60 -6.97 -8.03 -15.63
C GLU A 60 -6.70 -7.73 -17.10
N LYS A 61 -7.21 -6.60 -17.64
CA LYS A 61 -6.99 -6.24 -19.04
C LYS A 61 -5.49 -6.22 -19.35
N PRO A 62 -5.03 -7.00 -20.35
CA PRO A 62 -3.62 -7.07 -20.67
C PRO A 62 -3.00 -5.72 -20.98
N GLY A 63 -1.84 -5.43 -20.38
CA GLY A 63 -1.14 -4.16 -20.55
C GLY A 63 -1.63 -3.03 -19.65
N ALA A 64 -2.61 -3.27 -18.77
CA ALA A 64 -3.01 -2.31 -17.76
C ALA A 64 -1.86 -2.05 -16.76
N LYS A 65 -1.77 -0.82 -16.27
CA LYS A 65 -0.84 -0.44 -15.20
C LYS A 65 -1.61 -0.26 -13.90
N LEU A 66 -1.22 -1.01 -12.87
CA LEU A 66 -1.84 -0.97 -11.56
C LEU A 66 -0.92 -0.26 -10.57
N LEU A 67 -1.50 0.57 -9.71
CA LEU A 67 -0.82 1.15 -8.56
C LEU A 67 -1.44 0.58 -7.28
N GLN A 68 -0.67 -0.19 -6.51
CA GLN A 68 -1.00 -0.45 -5.11
C GLN A 68 -0.44 0.71 -4.28
N LEU A 69 -1.33 1.47 -3.66
CA LEU A 69 -0.98 2.61 -2.84
C LEU A 69 -0.81 2.15 -1.39
N THR A 70 0.42 2.21 -0.92
CA THR A 70 0.97 1.69 0.33
C THR A 70 1.10 0.17 0.40
N CYS A 71 2.15 -0.27 1.08
CA CYS A 71 2.29 -1.65 1.50
C CYS A 71 1.36 -1.94 2.67
N VAL A 72 0.82 -3.13 2.68
CA VAL A 72 0.05 -3.61 3.82
C VAL A 72 0.62 -4.92 4.32
N TYR A 73 0.32 -5.23 5.57
CA TYR A 73 0.64 -6.55 6.12
C TYR A 73 -0.11 -7.66 5.39
N GLY A 74 0.48 -8.85 5.39
CA GLY A 74 -0.14 -10.03 4.84
C GLY A 74 0.18 -10.27 3.37
N LYS A 75 -0.82 -10.66 2.58
CA LYS A 75 -0.61 -11.34 1.30
C LYS A 75 -1.05 -10.52 0.06
N LEU A 76 -1.57 -9.28 0.23
CA LEU A 76 -2.14 -8.55 -0.93
C LEU A 76 -1.15 -8.43 -2.08
N THR A 77 0.04 -7.86 -1.86
CA THR A 77 1.01 -7.61 -2.93
C THR A 77 1.40 -8.88 -3.69
N PRO A 78 1.85 -9.97 -3.02
CA PRO A 78 2.19 -11.20 -3.75
C PRO A 78 0.98 -11.86 -4.40
N SER A 79 -0.21 -11.76 -3.81
CA SER A 79 -1.43 -12.33 -4.40
C SER A 79 -1.88 -11.54 -5.62
N LEU A 80 -1.81 -10.21 -5.59
CA LEU A 80 -2.13 -9.35 -6.72
C LEU A 80 -1.20 -9.65 -7.92
N LEU A 81 0.11 -9.74 -7.69
CA LEU A 81 1.10 -10.07 -8.73
C LEU A 81 0.92 -11.45 -9.34
N ARG A 82 0.38 -12.43 -8.59
CA ARG A 82 0.04 -13.76 -9.12
C ARG A 82 -1.32 -13.79 -9.80
N HIS A 83 -2.23 -12.92 -9.40
CA HIS A 83 -3.58 -12.83 -9.95
C HIS A 83 -3.60 -12.16 -11.34
N THR A 84 -2.82 -11.12 -11.55
CA THR A 84 -2.72 -10.42 -12.84
C THR A 84 -1.39 -10.68 -13.55
N SER A 85 -1.41 -10.62 -14.89
CA SER A 85 -0.18 -10.60 -15.70
C SER A 85 0.41 -9.19 -15.89
N ASN A 86 -0.26 -8.17 -15.34
CA ASN A 86 0.07 -6.76 -15.52
C ASN A 86 1.24 -6.30 -14.65
N GLU A 87 1.80 -5.15 -15.00
CA GLU A 87 2.78 -4.46 -14.15
C GLU A 87 2.09 -3.82 -12.96
N VAL A 88 2.60 -4.08 -11.76
CA VAL A 88 2.11 -3.51 -10.51
C VAL A 88 3.16 -2.59 -9.91
N HIS A 89 2.84 -1.31 -9.82
CA HIS A 89 3.60 -0.35 -9.05
C HIS A 89 3.14 -0.40 -7.60
N LEU A 90 4.09 -0.47 -6.68
CA LEU A 90 3.84 -0.44 -5.24
C LEU A 90 4.65 0.70 -4.64
N CYS A 91 3.99 1.63 -3.98
CA CYS A 91 4.67 2.68 -3.26
C CYS A 91 4.37 2.68 -1.76
N ASP A 92 5.34 3.08 -0.98
CA ASP A 92 5.18 3.30 0.46
C ASP A 92 6.24 4.31 0.94
N VAL A 93 5.94 5.05 1.98
CA VAL A 93 6.89 5.97 2.60
C VAL A 93 7.85 5.23 3.55
N ALA A 94 7.42 4.09 4.09
CA ALA A 94 8.18 3.27 5.02
C ALA A 94 9.11 2.28 4.30
N ALA A 95 10.42 2.52 4.35
CA ALA A 95 11.41 1.65 3.72
C ALA A 95 11.33 0.18 4.22
N GLY A 96 11.02 -0.04 5.50
CA GLY A 96 10.86 -1.37 6.08
C GLY A 96 9.72 -2.15 5.43
N GLN A 97 8.60 -1.49 5.14
CA GLN A 97 7.46 -2.08 4.45
C GLN A 97 7.82 -2.48 3.00
N LEU A 98 8.52 -1.62 2.27
CA LEU A 98 9.00 -1.93 0.92
C LEU A 98 9.99 -3.11 0.91
N ASN A 99 10.88 -3.20 1.90
CA ASN A 99 11.79 -4.33 2.03
C ASN A 99 11.05 -5.64 2.30
N LEU A 100 10.04 -5.61 3.15
CA LEU A 100 9.16 -6.75 3.41
C LEU A 100 8.40 -7.15 2.14
N ALA A 101 7.79 -6.21 1.43
CA ALA A 101 7.09 -6.47 0.17
C ALA A 101 8.03 -7.09 -0.87
N ARG A 102 9.26 -6.57 -1.00
CA ARG A 102 10.28 -7.13 -1.89
C ARG A 102 10.57 -8.59 -1.56
N SER A 103 10.75 -8.94 -0.29
CA SER A 103 11.05 -10.32 0.12
C SER A 103 9.92 -11.30 -0.21
N LYS A 104 8.68 -10.83 -0.23
CA LYS A 104 7.49 -11.64 -0.54
C LYS A 104 7.20 -11.81 -2.03
N THR A 105 7.88 -11.04 -2.89
CA THR A 105 7.59 -10.97 -4.33
C THR A 105 8.79 -11.35 -5.21
N LEU A 106 9.79 -12.02 -4.64
CA LEU A 106 11.02 -12.41 -5.36
C LEU A 106 10.75 -13.27 -6.60
N ASP A 107 9.76 -14.14 -6.52
CA ASP A 107 9.35 -15.06 -7.59
C ASP A 107 8.57 -14.39 -8.74
N VAL A 108 8.10 -13.16 -8.54
CA VAL A 108 7.30 -12.36 -9.49
C VAL A 108 7.82 -10.94 -9.63
N SER A 109 9.07 -10.70 -9.28
CA SER A 109 9.68 -9.37 -9.17
C SER A 109 9.87 -8.64 -10.50
N ASP A 110 9.85 -9.32 -11.61
CA ASP A 110 9.95 -8.76 -12.96
C ASP A 110 8.82 -7.78 -13.29
N ARG A 111 7.65 -7.97 -12.70
CA ARG A 111 6.45 -7.13 -12.88
C ARG A 111 6.14 -6.21 -11.71
N CYS A 112 6.95 -6.23 -10.65
CA CYS A 112 6.76 -5.41 -9.45
C CYS A 112 7.70 -4.21 -9.46
N ARG A 113 7.15 -2.99 -9.45
CA ARG A 113 7.92 -1.73 -9.38
C ARG A 113 7.76 -1.10 -8.00
N LEU A 114 8.78 -1.26 -7.17
CA LEU A 114 8.77 -0.69 -5.81
C LEU A 114 9.35 0.73 -5.81
N ALA A 115 8.61 1.66 -5.23
CA ALA A 115 9.06 3.05 -5.10
C ALA A 115 8.78 3.61 -3.70
N ARG A 116 9.75 4.34 -3.16
CA ARG A 116 9.57 5.01 -1.89
C ARG A 116 8.96 6.39 -2.12
N MET A 117 7.69 6.55 -1.76
CA MET A 117 6.92 7.79 -1.95
C MET A 117 5.94 7.99 -0.81
N ASN A 118 5.60 9.26 -0.55
CA ASN A 118 4.45 9.63 0.28
C ASN A 118 3.18 9.62 -0.58
N ALA A 119 2.13 8.96 -0.13
CA ALA A 119 0.84 8.91 -0.82
C ALA A 119 0.16 10.28 -1.00
N GLU A 120 0.53 11.27 -0.16
CA GLU A 120 0.08 12.66 -0.27
C GLU A 120 0.78 13.45 -1.39
N SER A 121 1.84 12.90 -2.01
CA SER A 121 2.62 13.55 -3.07
C SER A 121 3.35 12.49 -3.89
N LEU A 122 2.67 11.95 -4.89
CA LEU A 122 3.17 10.88 -5.74
C LEU A 122 4.06 11.41 -6.86
N GLY A 123 5.21 10.79 -7.06
CA GLY A 123 6.15 11.13 -8.14
C GLY A 123 5.75 10.58 -9.51
N TYR A 124 4.47 10.25 -9.73
CA TYR A 124 3.95 9.76 -11.00
C TYR A 124 3.32 10.89 -11.82
N ALA A 125 3.31 10.73 -13.14
CA ALA A 125 2.61 11.63 -14.05
C ALA A 125 1.09 11.54 -13.86
N ASN A 126 0.36 12.55 -14.35
CA ASN A 126 -1.09 12.48 -14.48
C ASN A 126 -1.47 11.31 -15.40
N ASP A 127 -2.64 10.71 -15.16
CA ASP A 127 -3.22 9.64 -16.00
C ASP A 127 -2.25 8.46 -16.24
N ALA A 128 -1.45 8.09 -15.22
CA ALA A 128 -0.43 7.06 -15.34
C ALA A 128 -0.98 5.64 -15.18
N PHE A 129 -2.07 5.44 -14.44
CA PHE A 129 -2.56 4.13 -14.03
C PHE A 129 -3.98 3.85 -14.49
N ASP A 130 -4.22 2.61 -14.89
CA ASP A 130 -5.55 2.12 -15.25
C ASP A 130 -6.38 1.79 -14.00
N GLN A 131 -5.70 1.37 -12.90
CA GLN A 131 -6.34 1.14 -11.61
C GLN A 131 -5.41 1.52 -10.47
N VAL A 132 -5.98 2.15 -9.42
CA VAL A 132 -5.33 2.41 -8.13
C VAL A 132 -6.02 1.57 -7.06
N ILE A 133 -5.23 0.82 -6.29
CA ILE A 133 -5.71 -0.12 -5.27
C ILE A 133 -5.24 0.34 -3.88
N LEU A 134 -6.19 0.55 -2.98
CA LEU A 134 -5.95 0.86 -1.58
C LEU A 134 -6.53 -0.27 -0.70
N PHE A 135 -5.73 -0.68 0.28
CA PHE A 135 -6.13 -1.74 1.18
C PHE A 135 -5.79 -1.33 2.62
N PHE A 136 -6.81 -0.95 3.38
CA PHE A 136 -6.70 -0.50 4.78
C PHE A 136 -5.82 0.75 4.98
N LEU A 137 -5.99 1.78 4.14
CA LEU A 137 -5.20 3.00 4.24
C LEU A 137 -5.97 4.17 4.87
N PHE A 138 -7.19 4.44 4.41
CA PHE A 138 -7.86 5.70 4.73
C PHE A 138 -8.23 5.86 6.20
N HIS A 139 -8.55 4.77 6.90
CA HIS A 139 -8.89 4.84 8.32
C HIS A 139 -7.73 5.32 9.21
N GLU A 140 -6.48 5.22 8.73
CA GLU A 140 -5.28 5.66 9.46
C GLU A 140 -4.88 7.11 9.16
N LEU A 141 -5.43 7.70 8.10
CA LEU A 141 -5.05 9.04 7.67
C LEU A 141 -5.86 10.11 8.42
N PRO A 142 -5.20 11.17 8.92
CA PRO A 142 -5.91 12.35 9.37
C PRO A 142 -6.64 13.02 8.19
N PRO A 143 -7.72 13.81 8.45
CA PRO A 143 -8.57 14.38 7.39
C PRO A 143 -7.81 15.11 6.28
N ASP A 144 -6.85 15.96 6.64
CA ASP A 144 -6.07 16.73 5.66
C ASP A 144 -5.21 15.82 4.77
N ALA A 145 -4.51 14.86 5.36
CA ALA A 145 -3.71 13.89 4.60
C ALA A 145 -4.60 13.01 3.71
N ARG A 146 -5.80 12.65 4.17
CA ARG A 146 -6.77 11.89 3.38
C ARG A 146 -7.20 12.65 2.14
N GLN A 147 -7.45 13.98 2.26
CA GLN A 147 -7.80 14.81 1.12
C GLN A 147 -6.65 14.86 0.09
N HIS A 148 -5.41 15.08 0.53
CA HIS A 148 -4.25 15.07 -0.35
C HIS A 148 -4.09 13.74 -1.09
N VAL A 149 -4.32 12.62 -0.39
CA VAL A 149 -4.28 11.28 -1.02
C VAL A 149 -5.39 11.12 -2.05
N TYR A 150 -6.62 11.62 -1.80
CA TYR A 150 -7.70 11.61 -2.79
C TYR A 150 -7.33 12.43 -4.05
N ASP A 151 -6.76 13.61 -3.86
CA ASP A 151 -6.35 14.48 -4.96
C ASP A 151 -5.25 13.81 -5.82
N GLU A 152 -4.28 13.17 -5.18
CA GLU A 152 -3.22 12.43 -5.87
C GLU A 152 -3.75 11.19 -6.61
N ILE A 153 -4.67 10.42 -6.01
CA ILE A 153 -5.34 9.31 -6.69
C ILE A 153 -6.08 9.80 -7.93
N ALA A 154 -6.89 10.86 -7.79
CA ALA A 154 -7.63 11.44 -8.90
C ALA A 154 -6.72 11.95 -10.03
N ARG A 155 -5.52 12.44 -9.68
CA ARG A 155 -4.52 12.92 -10.63
C ARG A 155 -3.83 11.80 -11.40
N VAL A 156 -3.49 10.69 -10.72
CA VAL A 156 -2.69 9.62 -11.33
C VAL A 156 -3.52 8.55 -12.01
N VAL A 157 -4.82 8.42 -11.70
CA VAL A 157 -5.70 7.49 -12.39
C VAL A 157 -6.13 8.06 -13.72
N LYS A 158 -6.14 7.24 -14.78
CA LYS A 158 -6.57 7.63 -16.12
C LYS A 158 -8.07 7.96 -16.18
N ALA A 159 -8.46 8.82 -17.10
CA ALA A 159 -9.87 8.96 -17.45
C ALA A 159 -10.44 7.58 -17.84
N GLY A 160 -11.53 7.17 -17.20
CA GLY A 160 -12.12 5.84 -17.36
C GLY A 160 -11.41 4.72 -16.60
N GLY A 161 -10.35 5.02 -15.88
CA GLY A 161 -9.72 4.10 -14.93
C GLY A 161 -10.54 3.90 -13.67
N SER A 162 -10.09 3.04 -12.78
CA SER A 162 -10.83 2.69 -11.57
C SER A 162 -10.01 2.86 -10.29
N VAL A 163 -10.70 3.07 -9.18
CA VAL A 163 -10.10 3.09 -7.83
C VAL A 163 -10.77 2.03 -6.99
N LEU A 164 -9.99 1.09 -6.49
CA LEU A 164 -10.44 0.01 -5.63
C LEU A 164 -10.02 0.27 -4.19
N ILE A 165 -10.99 0.48 -3.32
CA ILE A 165 -10.76 0.77 -1.91
C ILE A 165 -11.34 -0.38 -1.08
N THR A 166 -10.50 -1.01 -0.27
CA THR A 166 -10.91 -2.02 0.71
C THR A 166 -10.63 -1.50 2.11
N GLU A 167 -11.67 -1.41 2.91
CA GLU A 167 -11.64 -0.97 4.31
C GLU A 167 -12.49 -1.93 5.18
N TYR A 168 -12.35 -1.84 6.49
CA TYR A 168 -13.09 -2.64 7.48
C TYR A 168 -13.83 -1.76 8.49
#